data_18570afffb23bbe2dd5d8c25104f30b8
#
_entry.id   18570afffb23bbe2dd5d8c25104f30b8
#
_cell.length_a   1.000
_cell.length_b   1.000
_cell.length_c   1.000
_cell.angle_alpha   90.00
_cell.angle_beta   90.00
_cell.angle_gamma   90.00
#
_symmetry.space_group_name_H-M   'P 1'
#
loop_
_entity.id
_entity.type
_entity.pdbx_description
1 polymer ?
#
loop_
_entity_poly.entity_id
_entity_poly.type
_entity_poly.pdbx_seq_one_letter_code
_entity_poly.pdbx_strand_id
1 'polypeptide(L)'
;GVLVRDIPSIIKKHYTGPAAVMSIPDYGARNYTLMRLALQHRDVTLWATANPSTILELLRVMNENLEEMLHDIETGGISENFDIPFEIRAELDQYISPKPERAAELRKILEETGHMYPKDFWPWLQYLSTWKCGNTKIYMDKYMDQFDWDKTFYQELGYIATECRFGFSLDDTNESVLFPQFHYYEFVEESELDSPRKHFLQIDELELGKRYCAYVTTYSGLFR
;
A
#
# COMPACT_ATOMS: atom_id res chain seq x y z
N GLY A 1 -3.48 -5.54 9.85
CA GLY A 1 -4.07 -6.82 9.93
C GLY A 1 -3.13 -8.02 10.08
N VAL A 2 -3.63 -9.19 9.76
CA VAL A 2 -2.94 -10.48 9.94
C VAL A 2 -1.57 -10.52 9.24
N LEU A 3 -1.43 -9.92 8.07
CA LEU A 3 -0.19 -9.92 7.27
C LEU A 3 1.02 -9.29 7.97
N VAL A 4 0.82 -8.33 8.87
CA VAL A 4 1.94 -7.65 9.56
C VAL A 4 2.36 -8.41 10.82
N ARG A 5 1.47 -9.21 11.41
CA ARG A 5 1.72 -9.94 12.64
C ARG A 5 2.81 -11.01 12.48
N ASP A 6 2.81 -11.69 11.33
CA ASP A 6 3.67 -12.86 11.08
C ASP A 6 4.94 -12.52 10.30
N ILE A 7 5.20 -11.20 10.06
CA ILE A 7 6.44 -10.77 9.40
C ILE A 7 7.64 -11.04 10.31
N PRO A 8 8.73 -11.65 9.79
CA PRO A 8 9.95 -11.85 10.55
C PRO A 8 10.50 -10.54 11.13
N SER A 9 11.07 -10.61 12.34
CA SER A 9 11.59 -9.42 13.04
C SER A 9 12.65 -8.66 12.25
N ILE A 10 13.44 -9.36 11.44
CA ILE A 10 14.45 -8.76 10.55
C ILE A 10 13.81 -7.84 9.51
N ILE A 11 12.59 -8.13 9.08
CA ILE A 11 11.86 -7.31 8.10
C ILE A 11 11.11 -6.18 8.81
N LYS A 12 10.55 -6.46 10.02
CA LYS A 12 9.79 -5.45 10.79
C LYS A 12 10.59 -4.18 11.06
N LYS A 13 11.89 -4.27 11.26
CA LYS A 13 12.77 -3.11 11.51
C LYS A 13 12.89 -2.14 10.32
N HIS A 14 12.45 -2.55 9.13
CA HIS A 14 12.44 -1.70 7.93
C HIS A 14 11.10 -0.99 7.70
N TYR A 15 10.11 -1.24 8.57
CA TYR A 15 8.85 -0.47 8.53
C TYR A 15 9.03 0.85 9.27
N THR A 16 8.39 1.88 8.78
CA THR A 16 8.44 3.23 9.37
C THR A 16 7.71 3.35 10.72
N GLY A 17 6.91 2.34 11.08
CA GLY A 17 6.18 2.31 12.35
C GLY A 17 5.65 0.91 12.70
N PRO A 18 5.12 0.73 13.92
CA PRO A 18 4.61 -0.54 14.39
C PRO A 18 3.26 -0.91 13.77
N ALA A 19 2.93 -2.19 13.79
CA ALA A 19 1.63 -2.70 13.36
C ALA A 19 0.46 -2.14 14.17
N ALA A 20 0.70 -1.72 15.41
CA ALA A 20 -0.30 -1.16 16.31
C ALA A 20 -1.02 0.05 15.72
N VAL A 21 -0.37 0.84 14.85
CA VAL A 21 -1.00 1.97 14.14
C VAL A 21 -2.29 1.54 13.43
N MET A 22 -2.31 0.33 12.87
CA MET A 22 -3.48 -0.20 12.16
C MET A 22 -4.66 -0.50 13.10
N SER A 23 -4.44 -0.51 14.41
CA SER A 23 -5.47 -0.71 15.43
C SER A 23 -6.08 0.60 15.95
N ILE A 24 -5.62 1.76 15.51
CA ILE A 24 -6.24 3.05 15.79
C ILE A 24 -7.63 3.04 15.15
N PRO A 25 -8.73 3.20 15.94
CA PRO A 25 -10.09 3.11 15.40
C PRO A 25 -10.45 4.26 14.47
N ASP A 26 -10.07 5.47 14.83
CA ASP A 26 -10.30 6.66 14.01
C ASP A 26 -9.40 6.68 12.78
N TYR A 27 -10.01 6.81 11.60
CA TYR A 27 -9.30 6.78 10.32
C TYR A 27 -8.39 8.00 10.12
N GLY A 28 -8.83 9.19 10.58
CA GLY A 28 -8.06 10.41 10.49
C GLY A 28 -6.81 10.34 11.36
N ALA A 29 -6.96 9.95 12.62
CA ALA A 29 -5.86 9.73 13.56
C ALA A 29 -4.88 8.66 13.06
N ARG A 30 -5.40 7.56 12.51
CA ARG A 30 -4.56 6.50 11.93
C ARG A 30 -3.75 7.00 10.73
N ASN A 31 -4.38 7.68 9.79
CA ASN A 31 -3.70 8.17 8.60
C ASN A 31 -2.70 9.27 8.94
N TYR A 32 -3.03 10.16 9.88
CA TYR A 32 -2.09 11.14 10.43
C TYR A 32 -0.85 10.45 11.01
N THR A 33 -1.07 9.48 11.89
CA THR A 33 0.01 8.73 12.55
C THR A 33 0.90 8.00 11.53
N LEU A 34 0.30 7.36 10.51
CA LEU A 34 1.07 6.71 9.43
C LEU A 34 1.97 7.69 8.70
N MET A 35 1.43 8.84 8.29
CA MET A 35 2.21 9.83 7.56
C MET A 35 3.25 10.52 8.43
N ARG A 36 2.92 10.85 9.68
CA ARG A 36 3.88 11.42 10.64
C ARG A 36 5.08 10.50 10.85
N LEU A 37 4.83 9.19 11.04
CA LEU A 37 5.89 8.18 11.18
C LEU A 37 6.71 8.01 9.90
N ALA A 38 6.09 8.05 8.74
CA ALA A 38 6.79 7.90 7.47
C ALA A 38 7.63 9.14 7.11
N LEU A 39 7.09 10.34 7.30
CA LEU A 39 7.78 11.60 6.95
C LEU A 39 9.03 11.87 7.79
N GLN A 40 9.12 11.34 9.01
CA GLN A 40 10.34 11.49 9.81
C GLN A 40 11.55 10.76 9.21
N HIS A 41 11.33 9.88 8.24
CA HIS A 41 12.35 9.14 7.50
C HIS A 41 12.53 9.74 6.10
N ARG A 42 13.79 10.08 5.77
CA ARG A 42 14.17 10.54 4.43
C ARG A 42 14.43 9.39 3.48
N ASP A 43 14.84 8.27 4.02
CA ASP A 43 15.33 7.08 3.35
C ASP A 43 14.25 6.03 3.04
N VAL A 44 13.00 6.48 2.94
CA VAL A 44 11.92 5.61 2.46
C VAL A 44 12.17 5.20 1.02
N THR A 45 12.27 3.90 0.78
CA THR A 45 12.56 3.33 -0.53
C THR A 45 11.38 2.62 -1.16
N LEU A 46 10.40 2.22 -0.35
CA LEU A 46 9.22 1.48 -0.80
C LEU A 46 7.95 2.02 -0.13
N TRP A 47 6.94 2.25 -0.95
CA TRP A 47 5.57 2.51 -0.50
C TRP A 47 4.64 1.48 -1.11
N ALA A 48 3.98 0.69 -0.27
CA ALA A 48 3.04 -0.34 -0.72
C ALA A 48 1.68 -0.18 -0.04
N THR A 49 0.64 -0.18 -0.84
CA THR A 49 -0.76 -0.20 -0.39
C THR A 49 -1.64 -0.88 -1.43
N ALA A 50 -2.65 -1.61 -1.00
CA ALA A 50 -3.52 -2.31 -1.94
C ALA A 50 -4.30 -1.32 -2.82
N ASN A 51 -4.95 -0.34 -2.21
CA ASN A 51 -5.80 0.59 -2.95
C ASN A 51 -5.09 1.92 -3.22
N PRO A 52 -4.98 2.37 -4.48
CA PRO A 52 -4.36 3.66 -4.81
C PRO A 52 -5.10 4.88 -4.20
N SER A 53 -6.39 4.76 -3.87
CA SER A 53 -7.09 5.81 -3.12
C SER A 53 -6.51 6.06 -1.74
N THR A 54 -5.84 5.06 -1.14
CA THR A 54 -5.15 5.21 0.15
C THR A 54 -3.98 6.19 0.03
N ILE A 55 -3.27 6.21 -1.10
CA ILE A 55 -2.19 7.17 -1.37
C ILE A 55 -2.76 8.60 -1.33
N LEU A 56 -3.85 8.83 -2.07
CA LEU A 56 -4.51 10.14 -2.09
C LEU A 56 -4.98 10.58 -0.71
N GLU A 57 -5.55 9.67 0.05
CA GLU A 57 -6.05 9.97 1.38
C GLU A 57 -4.91 10.30 2.35
N LEU A 58 -3.81 9.56 2.32
CA LEU A 58 -2.63 9.84 3.13
C LEU A 58 -1.99 11.19 2.78
N LEU A 59 -1.87 11.49 1.47
CA LEU A 59 -1.35 12.77 1.01
C LEU A 59 -2.30 13.93 1.37
N ARG A 60 -3.62 13.72 1.32
CA ARG A 60 -4.62 14.71 1.75
C ARG A 60 -4.47 15.01 3.24
N VAL A 61 -4.48 13.98 4.09
CA VAL A 61 -4.34 14.13 5.55
C VAL A 61 -3.02 14.82 5.91
N MET A 62 -1.93 14.46 5.23
CA MET A 62 -0.63 15.13 5.39
C MET A 62 -0.73 16.62 5.07
N ASN A 63 -1.28 17.00 3.92
CA ASN A 63 -1.34 18.41 3.51
C ASN A 63 -2.29 19.24 4.39
N GLU A 64 -3.41 18.66 4.82
CA GLU A 64 -4.36 19.34 5.71
C GLU A 64 -3.80 19.60 7.12
N ASN A 65 -2.84 18.78 7.57
CA ASN A 65 -2.27 18.86 8.91
C ASN A 65 -0.74 19.10 8.90
N LEU A 66 -0.23 19.69 7.82
CA LEU A 66 1.22 19.72 7.55
C LEU A 66 2.01 20.42 8.66
N GLU A 67 1.61 21.62 9.08
CA GLU A 67 2.32 22.38 10.11
C GLU A 67 2.35 21.64 11.46
N GLU A 68 1.24 21.02 11.84
CA GLU A 68 1.14 20.23 13.06
C GLU A 68 2.05 18.99 12.96
N MET A 69 2.08 18.33 11.80
CA MET A 69 2.92 17.17 11.57
C MET A 69 4.41 17.53 11.57
N LEU A 70 4.78 18.68 11.02
CA LEU A 70 6.15 19.18 11.06
C LEU A 70 6.59 19.53 12.48
N HIS A 71 5.69 20.13 13.27
CA HIS A 71 5.93 20.38 14.70
C HIS A 71 6.14 19.06 15.47
N ASP A 72 5.29 18.08 15.22
CA ASP A 72 5.42 16.75 15.84
C ASP A 72 6.74 16.04 15.48
N ILE A 73 7.21 16.18 14.23
CA ILE A 73 8.49 15.64 13.81
C ILE A 73 9.63 16.38 14.51
N GLU A 74 9.54 17.70 14.63
CA GLU A 74 10.54 18.54 15.27
C GLU A 74 10.71 18.20 16.75
N THR A 75 9.60 18.06 17.45
CA THR A 75 9.57 17.87 18.92
C THR A 75 9.62 16.42 19.37
N GLY A 76 9.36 15.48 18.47
CA GLY A 76 9.28 14.05 18.78
C GLY A 76 7.97 13.68 19.46
N GLY A 77 6.84 14.23 18.99
CA GLY A 77 5.49 13.95 19.49
C GLY A 77 4.56 13.36 18.45
N ILE A 78 3.33 13.14 18.87
CA ILE A 78 2.13 12.98 18.04
C ILE A 78 1.03 13.80 18.69
N SER A 79 0.45 14.73 17.94
CA SER A 79 -0.54 15.67 18.39
C SER A 79 -1.67 15.03 19.23
N GLU A 80 -2.05 15.74 20.28
CA GLU A 80 -3.17 15.37 21.15
C GLU A 80 -4.54 15.65 20.51
N ASN A 81 -4.58 16.34 19.36
CA ASN A 81 -5.80 16.58 18.60
C ASN A 81 -6.34 15.29 17.95
N PHE A 82 -5.53 14.23 17.90
CA PHE A 82 -5.92 12.93 17.35
C PHE A 82 -6.20 11.93 18.46
N ASP A 83 -7.40 11.32 18.39
CA ASP A 83 -7.82 10.30 19.35
C ASP A 83 -7.08 8.97 19.09
N ILE A 84 -5.97 8.79 19.79
CA ILE A 84 -5.13 7.59 19.74
C ILE A 84 -5.17 6.93 21.11
N PRO A 85 -5.57 5.63 21.19
CA PRO A 85 -5.59 4.89 22.45
C PRO A 85 -4.24 4.95 23.19
N PHE A 86 -4.29 5.10 24.51
CA PHE A 86 -3.10 5.26 25.34
C PHE A 86 -2.06 4.16 25.16
N GLU A 87 -2.52 2.91 25.03
CA GLU A 87 -1.62 1.76 24.85
C GLU A 87 -0.89 1.82 23.50
N ILE A 88 -1.56 2.35 22.47
CA ILE A 88 -0.94 2.54 21.15
C ILE A 88 0.06 3.70 21.22
N ARG A 89 -0.28 4.83 21.85
CA ARG A 89 0.67 5.95 22.05
C ARG A 89 1.94 5.47 22.75
N ALA A 90 1.81 4.70 23.83
CA ALA A 90 2.96 4.15 24.55
C ALA A 90 3.84 3.22 23.70
N GLU A 91 3.27 2.47 22.74
CA GLU A 91 4.05 1.70 21.79
C GLU A 91 4.73 2.60 20.76
N LEU A 92 4.06 3.66 20.30
CA LEU A 92 4.59 4.61 19.32
C LEU A 92 5.80 5.38 19.84
N ASP A 93 5.88 5.68 21.14
CA ASP A 93 6.99 6.40 21.77
C ASP A 93 8.36 5.75 21.50
N GLN A 94 8.39 4.46 21.21
CA GLN A 94 9.61 3.72 20.84
C GLN A 94 10.07 3.99 19.40
N TYR A 95 9.19 4.55 18.56
CA TYR A 95 9.44 4.81 17.13
C TYR A 95 9.62 6.30 16.83
N ILE A 96 9.40 7.15 17.82
CA ILE A 96 9.43 8.60 17.70
C ILE A 96 10.58 9.17 18.50
N SER A 97 11.21 10.18 17.91
CA SER A 97 12.20 11.01 18.59
C SER A 97 12.23 12.37 17.91
N PRO A 98 12.68 13.42 18.62
CA PRO A 98 12.84 14.74 18.01
C PRO A 98 13.75 14.68 16.80
N LYS A 99 13.31 15.24 15.68
CA LYS A 99 14.06 15.32 14.42
C LYS A 99 13.98 16.75 13.82
N PRO A 100 14.55 17.75 14.50
CA PRO A 100 14.44 19.14 14.07
C PRO A 100 15.07 19.39 12.70
N GLU A 101 16.17 18.68 12.35
CA GLU A 101 16.80 18.81 11.04
C GLU A 101 15.89 18.31 9.92
N ARG A 102 15.14 17.21 10.17
CA ARG A 102 14.20 16.69 9.20
C ARG A 102 12.99 17.62 9.03
N ALA A 103 12.47 18.16 10.11
CA ALA A 103 11.40 19.15 10.05
C ALA A 103 11.81 20.41 9.27
N ALA A 104 13.04 20.90 9.49
CA ALA A 104 13.59 22.02 8.74
C ALA A 104 13.77 21.71 7.26
N GLU A 105 14.24 20.51 6.91
CA GLU A 105 14.34 20.05 5.51
C GLU A 105 12.97 20.06 4.83
N LEU A 106 11.95 19.51 5.49
CA LEU A 106 10.59 19.45 4.94
C LEU A 106 9.98 20.85 4.75
N ARG A 107 10.17 21.78 5.72
CA ARG A 107 9.76 23.19 5.56
C ARG A 107 10.45 23.86 4.37
N LYS A 108 11.75 23.62 4.20
CA LYS A 108 12.50 24.14 3.07
C LYS A 108 11.96 23.62 1.73
N ILE A 109 11.63 22.32 1.64
CA ILE A 109 11.00 21.75 0.45
C ILE A 109 9.69 22.48 0.14
N LEU A 110 8.83 22.68 1.15
CA LEU A 110 7.57 23.41 0.98
C LEU A 110 7.79 24.85 0.50
N GLU A 111 8.77 25.56 1.09
CA GLU A 111 9.12 26.94 0.71
C GLU A 111 9.63 27.04 -0.74
N GLU A 112 10.46 26.09 -1.17
CA GLU A 112 11.09 26.11 -2.49
C GLU A 112 10.16 25.65 -3.62
N THR A 113 9.27 24.67 -3.33
CA THR A 113 8.42 24.04 -4.36
C THR A 113 6.97 24.49 -4.33
N GLY A 114 6.51 24.99 -3.18
CA GLY A 114 5.11 25.34 -2.95
C GLY A 114 4.18 24.13 -2.74
N HIS A 115 4.73 22.93 -2.65
CA HIS A 115 3.97 21.68 -2.46
C HIS A 115 4.78 20.61 -1.72
N MET A 116 4.09 19.54 -1.28
CA MET A 116 4.71 18.39 -0.62
C MET A 116 4.42 17.14 -1.44
N TYR A 117 5.30 16.83 -2.38
CA TYR A 117 5.19 15.65 -3.22
C TYR A 117 6.17 14.54 -2.78
N PRO A 118 5.80 13.26 -2.87
CA PRO A 118 6.69 12.15 -2.53
C PRO A 118 8.07 12.21 -3.19
N LYS A 119 8.16 12.66 -4.45
CA LYS A 119 9.44 12.82 -5.15
C LYS A 119 10.39 13.82 -4.51
N ASP A 120 9.87 14.78 -3.73
CA ASP A 120 10.65 15.84 -3.10
C ASP A 120 11.06 15.44 -1.68
N PHE A 121 10.15 14.89 -0.89
CA PHE A 121 10.43 14.53 0.49
C PHE A 121 10.98 13.10 0.69
N TRP A 122 10.82 12.19 -0.30
CA TRP A 122 11.43 10.86 -0.31
C TRP A 122 12.32 10.65 -1.55
N PRO A 123 13.49 11.27 -1.63
CA PRO A 123 14.37 11.22 -2.79
C PRO A 123 14.90 9.81 -3.12
N TRP A 124 14.75 8.87 -2.19
CA TRP A 124 15.14 7.46 -2.33
C TRP A 124 13.98 6.52 -2.63
N LEU A 125 12.78 7.06 -2.88
CA LEU A 125 11.63 6.23 -3.20
C LEU A 125 11.81 5.56 -4.56
N GLN A 126 12.11 4.26 -4.53
CA GLN A 126 12.40 3.44 -5.71
C GLN A 126 11.23 2.54 -6.11
N TYR A 127 10.27 2.35 -5.22
CA TYR A 127 9.23 1.36 -5.43
C TYR A 127 7.88 1.83 -4.89
N LEU A 128 6.91 1.89 -5.79
CA LEU A 128 5.51 2.09 -5.45
C LEU A 128 4.72 0.86 -5.89
N SER A 129 4.02 0.19 -4.97
CA SER A 129 3.21 -0.97 -5.28
C SER A 129 1.76 -0.78 -4.85
N THR A 130 0.85 -0.88 -5.80
CA THR A 130 -0.60 -0.82 -5.58
C THR A 130 -1.34 -1.47 -6.74
N TRP A 131 -2.65 -1.67 -6.59
CA TRP A 131 -3.46 -2.08 -7.74
C TRP A 131 -3.49 -1.00 -8.82
N LYS A 132 -3.14 -1.38 -10.04
CA LYS A 132 -3.15 -0.52 -11.24
C LYS A 132 -4.32 -0.85 -12.17
N CYS A 133 -4.93 -2.04 -12.01
CA CYS A 133 -5.95 -2.56 -12.90
C CYS A 133 -7.38 -2.15 -12.53
N GLY A 134 -8.29 -2.31 -13.46
CA GLY A 134 -9.72 -2.05 -13.28
C GLY A 134 -10.03 -0.57 -13.10
N ASN A 135 -10.91 -0.25 -12.16
CA ASN A 135 -11.38 1.12 -11.91
C ASN A 135 -10.38 1.98 -11.11
N THR A 136 -9.19 1.46 -10.80
CA THR A 136 -8.21 2.15 -9.95
C THR A 136 -7.49 3.29 -10.68
N LYS A 137 -7.47 3.28 -12.02
CA LYS A 137 -6.83 4.32 -12.84
C LYS A 137 -7.32 5.74 -12.50
N ILE A 138 -8.60 5.90 -12.18
CA ILE A 138 -9.18 7.20 -11.79
C ILE A 138 -8.50 7.84 -10.57
N TYR A 139 -7.91 7.03 -9.70
CA TYR A 139 -7.15 7.51 -8.55
C TYR A 139 -5.71 7.82 -8.93
N MET A 140 -5.12 6.98 -9.79
CA MET A 140 -3.73 7.12 -10.23
C MET A 140 -3.49 8.45 -10.93
N ASP A 141 -4.39 8.84 -11.84
CA ASP A 141 -4.29 10.08 -12.60
C ASP A 141 -4.19 11.35 -11.71
N LYS A 142 -4.58 11.23 -10.42
CA LYS A 142 -4.56 12.35 -9.46
C LYS A 142 -3.22 12.54 -8.73
N TYR A 143 -2.29 11.58 -8.82
CA TYR A 143 -0.99 11.68 -8.16
C TYR A 143 0.21 11.34 -9.05
N MET A 144 -0.03 11.07 -10.34
CA MET A 144 1.04 10.69 -11.26
C MET A 144 2.16 11.72 -11.37
N ASP A 145 1.85 13.01 -11.25
CA ASP A 145 2.81 14.12 -11.28
C ASP A 145 3.61 14.29 -9.98
N GLN A 146 3.18 13.62 -8.90
CA GLN A 146 3.78 13.73 -7.57
C GLN A 146 4.94 12.76 -7.34
N PHE A 147 5.21 11.87 -8.29
CA PHE A 147 6.27 10.88 -8.23
C PHE A 147 7.29 11.08 -9.36
N ASP A 148 8.53 10.64 -9.14
CA ASP A 148 9.58 10.61 -10.16
C ASP A 148 9.63 9.21 -10.79
N TRP A 149 8.95 9.05 -11.93
CA TRP A 149 8.83 7.75 -12.59
C TRP A 149 10.11 7.29 -13.30
N ASP A 150 11.11 8.14 -13.43
CA ASP A 150 12.44 7.74 -13.90
C ASP A 150 13.23 6.98 -12.81
N LYS A 151 12.85 7.18 -11.54
CA LYS A 151 13.47 6.55 -10.37
C LYS A 151 12.56 5.56 -9.64
N THR A 152 11.25 5.80 -9.69
CA THR A 152 10.26 5.01 -8.95
C THR A 152 9.62 3.99 -9.86
N PHE A 153 9.91 2.72 -9.61
CA PHE A 153 9.24 1.60 -10.29
C PHE A 153 7.82 1.45 -9.77
N TYR A 154 6.83 1.50 -10.67
CA TYR A 154 5.43 1.38 -10.33
C TYR A 154 4.90 -0.03 -10.62
N GLN A 155 4.78 -0.84 -9.60
CA GLN A 155 4.37 -2.23 -9.72
C GLN A 155 2.87 -2.43 -9.48
N GLU A 156 2.24 -3.24 -10.35
CA GLU A 156 0.96 -3.87 -10.07
C GLU A 156 1.10 -4.84 -8.89
N LEU A 157 0.26 -4.70 -7.87
CA LEU A 157 0.30 -5.55 -6.67
C LEU A 157 -0.06 -7.01 -6.98
N GLY A 158 -0.76 -7.23 -8.08
CA GLY A 158 -1.22 -8.53 -8.54
C GLY A 158 -2.65 -8.86 -8.11
N TYR A 159 -3.11 -10.01 -8.54
CA TYR A 159 -4.48 -10.45 -8.31
C TYR A 159 -4.64 -11.03 -6.91
N ILE A 160 -5.40 -10.31 -6.09
CA ILE A 160 -5.71 -10.68 -4.69
C ILE A 160 -7.21 -10.56 -4.47
N ALA A 161 -7.81 -11.57 -3.87
CA ALA A 161 -9.17 -11.58 -3.36
C ALA A 161 -9.16 -11.93 -1.86
N THR A 162 -10.34 -11.90 -1.23
CA THR A 162 -10.49 -12.25 0.19
C THR A 162 -10.09 -13.70 0.45
N GLU A 163 -10.35 -14.56 -0.52
CA GLU A 163 -10.14 -16.00 -0.47
C GLU A 163 -8.67 -16.38 -0.55
N CYS A 164 -7.93 -15.72 -1.42
CA CYS A 164 -6.50 -16.00 -1.60
C CYS A 164 -5.79 -14.93 -2.43
N ARG A 165 -4.47 -15.03 -2.46
CA ARG A 165 -3.64 -14.36 -3.45
C ARG A 165 -3.47 -15.26 -4.66
N PHE A 166 -4.04 -14.88 -5.79
CA PHE A 166 -3.98 -15.65 -7.04
C PHE A 166 -2.61 -15.55 -7.72
N GLY A 167 -2.02 -14.37 -7.70
CA GLY A 167 -0.75 -14.11 -8.37
C GLY A 167 -0.15 -12.76 -8.01
N PHE A 168 0.97 -12.44 -8.62
CA PHE A 168 1.62 -11.12 -8.53
C PHE A 168 2.28 -10.77 -9.86
N SER A 169 2.50 -9.49 -10.10
CA SER A 169 3.25 -9.01 -11.25
C SER A 169 4.75 -9.13 -11.03
N LEU A 170 5.46 -9.52 -12.08
CA LEU A 170 6.92 -9.67 -12.09
C LEU A 170 7.63 -8.46 -12.71
N ASP A 171 6.90 -7.61 -13.40
CA ASP A 171 7.40 -6.46 -14.14
C ASP A 171 6.48 -5.24 -14.00
N ASP A 172 6.64 -4.25 -14.85
CA ASP A 172 5.84 -3.02 -14.88
C ASP A 172 4.52 -3.15 -15.66
N THR A 173 4.24 -4.33 -16.21
CA THR A 173 2.96 -4.63 -16.86
C THR A 173 1.82 -4.77 -15.84
N ASN A 174 0.60 -4.87 -16.34
CA ASN A 174 -0.56 -5.17 -15.51
C ASN A 174 -0.87 -6.67 -15.43
N GLU A 175 0.05 -7.49 -15.94
CA GLU A 175 -0.09 -8.93 -15.96
C GLU A 175 0.31 -9.54 -14.61
N SER A 176 -0.31 -10.66 -14.26
CA SER A 176 0.01 -11.40 -13.04
C SER A 176 0.31 -12.86 -13.37
N VAL A 177 1.38 -13.37 -12.76
CA VAL A 177 1.70 -14.80 -12.80
C VAL A 177 0.94 -15.49 -11.68
N LEU A 178 0.15 -16.51 -12.02
CA LEU A 178 -0.59 -17.32 -11.06
C LEU A 178 0.33 -18.19 -10.18
N PHE A 179 -0.17 -18.60 -9.03
CA PHE A 179 0.53 -19.49 -8.08
C PHE A 179 -0.05 -20.93 -8.11
N PRO A 180 0.19 -21.74 -9.16
CA PRO A 180 -0.37 -23.08 -9.25
C PRO A 180 0.14 -24.04 -8.17
N GLN A 181 1.24 -23.69 -7.47
CA GLN A 181 1.79 -24.51 -6.39
C GLN A 181 1.00 -24.39 -5.08
N PHE A 182 0.22 -23.29 -4.91
CA PHE A 182 -0.50 -23.02 -3.66
C PHE A 182 -1.99 -23.29 -3.75
N HIS A 183 -2.57 -23.23 -4.96
CA HIS A 183 -3.99 -23.37 -5.17
C HIS A 183 -4.26 -24.20 -6.42
N TYR A 184 -5.40 -24.92 -6.41
CA TYR A 184 -5.90 -25.59 -7.58
C TYR A 184 -6.84 -24.63 -8.34
N TYR A 185 -6.56 -24.41 -9.62
CA TYR A 185 -7.30 -23.52 -10.50
C TYR A 185 -8.05 -24.28 -11.55
N GLU A 186 -9.31 -23.89 -11.77
CA GLU A 186 -10.15 -24.29 -12.88
C GLU A 186 -10.70 -23.02 -13.54
N PHE A 187 -10.98 -23.10 -14.82
CA PHE A 187 -11.42 -21.95 -15.60
C PHE A 187 -12.63 -22.30 -16.43
N VAL A 188 -13.58 -21.34 -16.53
CA VAL A 188 -14.75 -21.43 -17.41
C VAL A 188 -14.69 -20.26 -18.36
N GLU A 189 -14.81 -20.51 -19.67
CA GLU A 189 -14.86 -19.44 -20.66
C GLU A 189 -16.05 -18.50 -20.37
N GLU A 190 -15.86 -17.19 -20.49
CA GLU A 190 -16.87 -16.19 -20.16
C GLU A 190 -18.20 -16.46 -20.89
N SER A 191 -18.14 -16.93 -22.13
CA SER A 191 -19.30 -17.31 -22.95
C SER A 191 -20.14 -18.46 -22.37
N GLU A 192 -19.56 -19.26 -21.46
CA GLU A 192 -20.22 -20.43 -20.87
C GLU A 192 -20.70 -20.21 -19.42
N LEU A 193 -20.53 -19.00 -18.86
CA LEU A 193 -20.86 -18.75 -17.46
C LEU A 193 -22.34 -18.99 -17.12
N ASP A 194 -23.25 -18.73 -18.07
CA ASP A 194 -24.68 -18.94 -17.89
C ASP A 194 -25.15 -20.34 -18.34
N SER A 195 -24.23 -21.17 -18.84
CA SER A 195 -24.54 -22.54 -19.25
C SER A 195 -24.92 -23.38 -18.02
N PRO A 196 -25.99 -24.24 -18.14
CA PRO A 196 -26.34 -25.17 -17.08
C PRO A 196 -25.30 -26.28 -16.88
N ARG A 197 -24.47 -26.50 -17.88
CA ARG A 197 -23.29 -27.41 -17.82
C ARG A 197 -22.06 -26.65 -18.27
N LYS A 198 -21.26 -26.23 -17.28
CA LYS A 198 -19.98 -25.52 -17.50
C LYS A 198 -18.90 -26.52 -17.83
N HIS A 199 -18.07 -26.19 -18.82
CA HIS A 199 -16.85 -26.92 -19.09
C HIS A 199 -15.69 -26.28 -18.31
N PHE A 200 -15.10 -27.03 -17.39
CA PHE A 200 -13.98 -26.57 -16.58
C PHE A 200 -12.67 -26.96 -17.26
N LEU A 201 -11.86 -25.95 -17.53
CA LEU A 201 -10.55 -26.07 -18.16
C LEU A 201 -9.44 -26.01 -17.13
N GLN A 202 -8.32 -26.66 -17.42
CA GLN A 202 -7.08 -26.52 -16.68
C GLN A 202 -6.23 -25.36 -17.23
N ILE A 203 -5.16 -24.95 -16.51
CA ILE A 203 -4.29 -23.83 -16.91
C ILE A 203 -3.69 -24.04 -18.31
N ASP A 204 -3.30 -25.26 -18.64
CA ASP A 204 -2.67 -25.63 -19.90
C ASP A 204 -3.66 -25.74 -21.09
N GLU A 205 -4.94 -25.66 -20.81
CA GLU A 205 -6.01 -25.67 -21.83
C GLU A 205 -6.47 -24.24 -22.19
N LEU A 206 -5.91 -23.22 -21.56
CA LEU A 206 -6.31 -21.83 -21.80
C LEU A 206 -5.70 -21.29 -23.10
N GLU A 207 -6.48 -20.50 -23.82
CA GLU A 207 -6.09 -19.84 -25.06
C GLU A 207 -5.85 -18.35 -24.85
N LEU A 208 -4.77 -17.82 -25.41
CA LEU A 208 -4.46 -16.39 -25.37
C LEU A 208 -5.56 -15.57 -26.05
N GLY A 209 -5.92 -14.44 -25.42
CA GLY A 209 -6.91 -13.50 -25.93
C GLY A 209 -8.36 -13.86 -25.58
N LYS A 210 -8.62 -15.00 -24.98
CA LYS A 210 -9.92 -15.35 -24.44
C LYS A 210 -10.08 -14.88 -23.00
N ARG A 211 -11.34 -14.72 -22.57
CA ARG A 211 -11.71 -14.32 -21.20
C ARG A 211 -12.30 -15.50 -20.46
N TYR A 212 -11.83 -15.68 -19.24
CA TYR A 212 -12.22 -16.80 -18.38
C TYR A 212 -12.63 -16.30 -17.00
N CYS A 213 -13.58 -16.99 -16.36
CA CYS A 213 -13.80 -16.92 -14.95
C CYS A 213 -12.94 -17.95 -14.24
N ALA A 214 -12.12 -17.52 -13.29
CA ALA A 214 -11.27 -18.41 -12.51
C ALA A 214 -12.05 -18.95 -11.30
N TYR A 215 -12.01 -20.24 -11.10
CA TYR A 215 -12.44 -20.94 -9.90
C TYR A 215 -11.19 -21.41 -9.15
N VAL A 216 -11.15 -21.15 -7.86
CA VAL A 216 -9.98 -21.51 -7.04
C VAL A 216 -10.40 -22.40 -5.89
N THR A 217 -9.71 -23.53 -5.75
CA THR A 217 -9.80 -24.36 -4.56
C THR A 217 -8.57 -24.12 -3.71
N THR A 218 -8.75 -23.54 -2.53
CA THR A 218 -7.68 -23.29 -1.59
C THR A 218 -7.21 -24.59 -0.92
N TYR A 219 -6.06 -24.57 -0.28
CA TYR A 219 -5.50 -25.75 0.41
C TYR A 219 -6.42 -26.31 1.51
N SER A 220 -7.35 -25.50 2.03
CA SER A 220 -8.35 -25.98 3.00
C SER A 220 -9.41 -26.87 2.34
N GLY A 221 -9.57 -26.83 1.01
CA GLY A 221 -10.54 -27.60 0.26
C GLY A 221 -12.02 -27.24 0.51
N LEU A 222 -12.27 -26.18 1.31
CA LEU A 222 -13.63 -25.82 1.74
C LEU A 222 -14.33 -24.82 0.79
N PHE A 223 -13.57 -24.14 -0.06
CA PHE A 223 -14.07 -23.09 -0.96
C PHE A 223 -13.60 -23.35 -2.39
N ARG A 224 -14.54 -23.18 -3.31
CA ARG A 224 -14.33 -23.29 -4.75
C ARG A 224 -14.98 -22.12 -5.47
#